data_1e73729708bd61c576d24bebf1148ae3
#
_entry.id   1e73729708bd61c576d24bebf1148ae3
#
_cell.length_a   1.000
_cell.length_b   1.000
_cell.length_c   1.000
_cell.angle_alpha   90.00
_cell.angle_beta   90.00
_cell.angle_gamma   90.00
#
_symmetry.space_group_name_H-M   'P 1'
#
loop_
_entity.id
_entity.type
_entity.pdbx_description
1 polymer ?
#
loop_
_entity_poly.entity_id
_entity_poly.type
_entity_poly.pdbx_seq_one_letter_code
_entity_poly.pdbx_strand_id
1 'polypeptide(L)'
;MTQTTQRVWRIAKQLHMNITVPKSETQDWVSMEASSARAKRRAKVWLEYLLWLAYLNEGSAGTERRRIVVFSDQTVICKGISSEQARQYLQPWFKIWRYAQQQPLVLPAALLLKPLEK
;
A
#
# COMPACT_ATOMS: atom_id res chain seq x y z
N MET A 1 2.65 -11.20 15.09
CA MET A 1 2.46 -10.62 13.76
C MET A 1 1.02 -10.22 13.54
N THR A 2 0.80 -9.19 12.76
CA THR A 2 -0.54 -8.67 12.47
C THR A 2 -1.27 -9.59 11.50
N GLN A 3 -2.48 -10.00 11.84
CA GLN A 3 -3.34 -10.74 10.92
C GLN A 3 -3.94 -9.79 9.91
N THR A 4 -4.05 -10.25 8.65
CA THR A 4 -4.56 -9.46 7.55
C THR A 4 -5.77 -10.12 6.90
N THR A 5 -6.53 -9.32 6.16
CA THR A 5 -7.68 -9.78 5.38
C THR A 5 -7.72 -9.04 4.05
N GLN A 6 -8.43 -9.61 3.08
CA GLN A 6 -8.67 -8.97 1.80
C GLN A 6 -9.94 -8.13 1.88
N ARG A 7 -9.86 -6.91 1.33
CA ARG A 7 -11.00 -6.01 1.23
C ARG A 7 -11.11 -5.47 -0.19
N VAL A 8 -12.34 -5.29 -0.65
CA VAL A 8 -12.61 -4.58 -1.89
C VAL A 8 -12.74 -3.11 -1.53
N TRP A 9 -11.83 -2.29 -2.07
CA TRP A 9 -11.83 -0.87 -1.83
C TRP A 9 -12.36 -0.13 -3.04
N ARG A 10 -13.43 0.61 -2.86
CA ARG A 10 -14.03 1.45 -3.90
C ARG A 10 -13.43 2.84 -3.82
N ILE A 11 -12.45 3.09 -4.68
CA ILE A 11 -11.70 4.35 -4.70
C ILE A 11 -12.52 5.46 -5.37
N ALA A 12 -13.20 5.10 -6.45
CA ALA A 12 -14.05 6.00 -7.21
C ALA A 12 -15.20 5.20 -7.80
N LYS A 13 -16.17 5.89 -8.42
CA LYS A 13 -17.42 5.27 -8.90
C LYS A 13 -17.20 4.02 -9.74
N GLN A 14 -16.11 3.99 -10.55
CA GLN A 14 -15.79 2.87 -11.42
C GLN A 14 -14.41 2.27 -11.16
N LEU A 15 -13.83 2.60 -10.01
CA LEU A 15 -12.50 2.09 -9.67
C LEU A 15 -12.56 1.34 -8.35
N HIS A 16 -12.50 0.01 -8.45
CA HIS A 16 -12.41 -0.89 -7.32
C HIS A 16 -11.08 -1.62 -7.34
N MET A 17 -10.53 -1.92 -6.19
CA MET A 17 -9.37 -2.79 -6.12
C MET A 17 -9.43 -3.65 -4.86
N ASN A 18 -8.84 -4.84 -4.96
CA ASN A 18 -8.66 -5.71 -3.80
C ASN A 18 -7.38 -5.32 -3.11
N ILE A 19 -7.46 -5.02 -1.83
CA ILE A 19 -6.31 -4.67 -1.01
C ILE A 19 -6.21 -5.60 0.18
N THR A 20 -5.00 -5.79 0.67
CA THR A 20 -4.73 -6.49 1.92
C THR A 20 -4.54 -5.46 3.01
N VAL A 21 -5.30 -5.62 4.09
CA VAL A 21 -5.23 -4.71 5.24
C VAL A 21 -5.23 -5.52 6.53
N PRO A 22 -4.79 -4.95 7.66
CA PRO A 22 -4.91 -5.61 8.96
C PRO A 22 -6.37 -5.98 9.24
N LYS A 23 -6.58 -7.16 9.78
CA LYS A 23 -7.91 -7.71 10.04
C LYS A 23 -8.68 -6.91 11.08
N SER A 24 -7.97 -6.37 12.07
CA SER A 24 -8.55 -5.54 13.12
C SER A 24 -7.82 -4.21 13.19
N GLU A 25 -8.40 -3.24 13.89
CA GLU A 25 -7.77 -1.96 14.08
C GLU A 25 -6.46 -2.11 14.83
N THR A 26 -5.39 -1.51 14.28
CA THR A 26 -4.06 -1.57 14.87
C THR A 26 -3.26 -0.34 14.45
N GLN A 27 -2.33 0.09 15.30
CA GLN A 27 -1.36 1.13 14.96
C GLN A 27 -0.22 0.57 14.12
N ASP A 28 0.22 -0.63 14.43
CA ASP A 28 1.38 -1.24 13.81
C ASP A 28 0.97 -2.46 13.00
N TRP A 29 1.21 -2.41 11.70
CA TRP A 29 1.04 -3.57 10.83
C TRP A 29 2.40 -4.22 10.66
N VAL A 30 2.61 -5.34 11.35
CA VAL A 30 3.90 -6.03 11.40
C VAL A 30 3.81 -7.36 10.66
N SER A 31 4.76 -7.60 9.78
CA SER A 31 4.91 -8.88 9.09
C SER A 31 6.38 -9.26 8.96
N MET A 32 6.62 -10.54 8.67
CA MET A 32 7.98 -11.07 8.48
C MET A 32 8.11 -11.65 7.07
N GLU A 33 9.27 -11.42 6.47
CA GLU A 33 9.63 -11.95 5.15
C GLU A 33 10.98 -12.67 5.26
N ALA A 34 11.04 -13.90 4.77
CA ALA A 34 12.28 -14.69 4.79
C ALA A 34 13.31 -14.20 3.77
N SER A 35 12.90 -13.35 2.82
CA SER A 35 13.76 -12.83 1.77
C SER A 35 14.43 -11.53 2.17
N SER A 36 15.39 -11.06 1.35
CA SER A 36 16.08 -9.80 1.58
C SER A 36 15.24 -8.60 1.14
N ALA A 37 15.51 -7.43 1.76
CA ALA A 37 14.78 -6.19 1.49
C ALA A 37 15.32 -5.48 0.24
N ARG A 38 15.13 -6.07 -0.93
CA ARG A 38 15.51 -5.46 -2.20
C ARG A 38 14.58 -4.29 -2.53
N ALA A 39 15.02 -3.43 -3.45
CA ALA A 39 14.28 -2.22 -3.83
C ALA A 39 12.82 -2.50 -4.19
N LYS A 40 12.56 -3.55 -4.97
CA LYS A 40 11.20 -3.94 -5.37
C LYS A 40 10.33 -4.28 -4.16
N ARG A 41 10.88 -5.01 -3.20
CA ARG A 41 10.13 -5.40 -1.99
C ARG A 41 9.88 -4.20 -1.08
N ARG A 42 10.85 -3.30 -0.96
CA ARG A 42 10.68 -2.06 -0.20
C ARG A 42 9.61 -1.17 -0.84
N ALA A 43 9.60 -1.06 -2.16
CA ALA A 43 8.59 -0.30 -2.88
C ALA A 43 7.18 -0.90 -2.66
N LYS A 44 7.07 -2.22 -2.63
CA LYS A 44 5.81 -2.90 -2.35
C LYS A 44 5.32 -2.59 -0.92
N VAL A 45 6.23 -2.61 0.05
CA VAL A 45 5.90 -2.27 1.45
C VAL A 45 5.39 -0.84 1.55
N TRP A 46 6.06 0.09 0.88
CA TRP A 46 5.64 1.49 0.84
C TRP A 46 4.25 1.65 0.22
N LEU A 47 3.99 0.97 -0.89
CA LEU A 47 2.69 1.00 -1.54
C LEU A 47 1.60 0.42 -0.63
N GLU A 48 1.87 -0.70 0.03
CA GLU A 48 0.94 -1.30 1.00
C GLU A 48 0.59 -0.32 2.11
N TYR A 49 1.59 0.39 2.62
CA TYR A 49 1.40 1.40 3.66
C TYR A 49 0.49 2.53 3.18
N LEU A 50 0.77 3.08 2.00
CA LEU A 50 -0.04 4.17 1.44
C LEU A 50 -1.49 3.73 1.18
N LEU A 51 -1.69 2.55 0.63
CA LEU A 51 -3.02 2.01 0.37
C LEU A 51 -3.81 1.80 1.67
N TRP A 52 -3.15 1.28 2.69
CA TRP A 52 -3.77 1.08 4.00
C TRP A 52 -4.23 2.41 4.60
N LEU A 53 -3.36 3.43 4.63
CA LEU A 53 -3.71 4.75 5.16
C LEU A 53 -4.84 5.39 4.36
N ALA A 54 -4.80 5.31 3.04
CA ALA A 54 -5.83 5.86 2.18
C ALA A 54 -7.17 5.14 2.39
N TYR A 55 -7.13 3.82 2.57
CA TYR A 55 -8.32 3.03 2.86
C TYR A 55 -8.97 3.44 4.19
N LEU A 56 -8.16 3.66 5.23
CA LEU A 56 -8.66 4.07 6.53
C LEU A 56 -9.29 5.46 6.51
N ASN A 57 -8.84 6.34 5.64
CA ASN A 57 -9.40 7.67 5.40
C ASN A 57 -9.54 8.51 6.69
N GLU A 58 -8.48 8.58 7.46
CA GLU A 58 -8.45 9.29 8.74
C GLU A 58 -8.10 10.78 8.62
N GLY A 59 -8.04 11.31 7.40
CA GLY A 59 -7.72 12.72 7.13
C GLY A 59 -6.28 13.05 7.49
N SER A 60 -6.08 14.12 8.25
CA SER A 60 -4.76 14.54 8.73
C SER A 60 -4.34 13.81 10.01
N ALA A 61 -5.23 13.05 10.63
CA ALA A 61 -4.91 12.20 11.77
C ALA A 61 -4.26 10.89 11.31
N GLY A 62 -3.87 10.03 12.22
CA GLY A 62 -3.37 8.70 11.90
C GLY A 62 -1.90 8.65 11.52
N THR A 63 -1.13 9.71 11.75
CA THR A 63 0.32 9.71 11.49
C THR A 63 1.08 8.75 12.39
N GLU A 64 0.42 8.18 13.38
CA GLU A 64 1.01 7.22 14.31
C GLU A 64 1.01 5.79 13.76
N ARG A 65 0.29 5.52 12.68
CA ARG A 65 0.24 4.18 12.12
C ARG A 65 1.54 3.85 11.41
N ARG A 66 2.00 2.61 11.59
CA ARG A 66 3.27 2.15 11.04
C ARG A 66 3.09 0.83 10.32
N ARG A 67 3.76 0.70 9.18
CA ARG A 67 3.90 -0.57 8.46
C ARG A 67 5.32 -1.07 8.66
N ILE A 68 5.48 -2.19 9.32
CA ILE A 68 6.78 -2.74 9.71
C ILE A 68 6.94 -4.12 9.05
N VAL A 69 8.01 -4.30 8.30
CA VAL A 69 8.34 -5.60 7.72
C VAL A 69 9.76 -5.97 8.13
N VAL A 70 9.88 -7.13 8.77
CA VAL A 70 11.17 -7.68 9.16
C VAL A 70 11.64 -8.61 8.06
N PHE A 71 12.65 -8.18 7.30
CA PHE A 71 13.31 -8.99 6.28
C PHE A 71 14.49 -9.74 6.87
N SER A 72 15.06 -10.68 6.11
CA SER A 72 16.20 -11.47 6.58
C SER A 72 17.44 -10.62 6.85
N ASP A 73 17.60 -9.48 6.16
CA ASP A 73 18.78 -8.62 6.24
C ASP A 73 18.53 -7.28 6.93
N GLN A 74 17.27 -6.84 7.04
CA GLN A 74 16.95 -5.56 7.69
C GLN A 74 15.47 -5.45 7.98
N THR A 75 15.11 -4.49 8.82
CA THR A 75 13.72 -4.13 9.11
C THR A 75 13.36 -2.84 8.38
N VAL A 76 12.25 -2.85 7.65
CA VAL A 76 11.72 -1.67 6.97
C VAL A 76 10.54 -1.14 7.76
N ILE A 77 10.58 0.15 8.09
CA ILE A 77 9.52 0.83 8.85
C ILE A 77 9.02 2.02 8.04
N CYS A 78 7.71 2.03 7.75
CA CYS A 78 7.03 3.16 7.12
C CYS A 78 6.17 3.84 8.18
N LYS A 79 6.35 5.14 8.36
CA LYS A 79 5.65 5.92 9.39
C LYS A 79 5.60 7.39 9.02
N GLY A 80 4.80 8.16 9.76
CA GLY A 80 4.80 9.62 9.67
C GLY A 80 3.98 10.20 8.54
N ILE A 81 3.13 9.39 7.88
CA ILE A 81 2.27 9.83 6.77
C ILE A 81 0.82 9.79 7.23
N SER A 82 0.05 10.85 6.95
CA SER A 82 -1.39 10.85 7.20
C SER A 82 -2.15 10.20 6.06
N SER A 83 -3.43 9.87 6.30
CA SER A 83 -4.30 9.34 5.24
C SER A 83 -4.43 10.31 4.08
N GLU A 84 -4.53 11.60 4.36
CA GLU A 84 -4.61 12.64 3.33
C GLU A 84 -3.36 12.66 2.46
N GLN A 85 -2.18 12.64 3.09
CA GLN A 85 -0.90 12.59 2.36
C GLN A 85 -0.78 11.32 1.53
N ALA A 86 -1.20 10.18 2.07
CA ALA A 86 -1.19 8.91 1.34
C ALA A 86 -2.04 9.01 0.08
N ARG A 87 -3.23 9.61 0.17
CA ARG A 87 -4.10 9.81 -1.00
C ARG A 87 -3.45 10.72 -2.04
N GLN A 88 -2.75 11.75 -1.62
CA GLN A 88 -2.02 12.64 -2.53
C GLN A 88 -0.92 11.89 -3.27
N TYR A 89 -0.15 11.07 -2.58
CA TYR A 89 0.90 10.26 -3.21
C TYR A 89 0.33 9.22 -4.18
N LEU A 90 -0.86 8.72 -3.92
CA LEU A 90 -1.50 7.70 -4.75
C LEU A 90 -2.25 8.27 -5.96
N GLN A 91 -2.46 9.59 -6.05
CA GLN A 91 -3.24 10.19 -7.15
C GLN A 91 -2.74 9.80 -8.54
N PRO A 92 -1.43 9.87 -8.85
CA PRO A 92 -0.95 9.42 -10.16
C PRO A 92 -1.25 7.95 -10.43
N TRP A 93 -1.15 7.10 -9.40
CA TRP A 93 -1.45 5.66 -9.50
C TRP A 93 -2.93 5.41 -9.77
N PHE A 94 -3.81 6.17 -9.12
CA PHE A 94 -5.25 6.06 -9.35
C PHE A 94 -5.62 6.39 -10.79
N LYS A 95 -4.98 7.38 -11.39
CA LYS A 95 -5.19 7.73 -12.80
C LYS A 95 -4.78 6.58 -13.72
N ILE A 96 -3.65 5.95 -13.45
CA ILE A 96 -3.15 4.81 -14.21
C ILE A 96 -4.09 3.62 -14.07
N TRP A 97 -4.51 3.30 -12.85
CA TRP A 97 -5.41 2.18 -12.59
C TRP A 97 -6.78 2.40 -13.24
N ARG A 98 -7.30 3.61 -13.18
CA ARG A 98 -8.58 3.95 -13.85
C ARG A 98 -8.46 3.76 -15.36
N TYR A 99 -7.37 4.22 -15.95
CA TYR A 99 -7.10 4.03 -17.37
C TYR A 99 -7.03 2.55 -17.73
N ALA A 100 -6.33 1.76 -16.92
CA ALA A 100 -6.20 0.32 -17.14
C ALA A 100 -7.54 -0.40 -17.08
N GLN A 101 -8.48 0.05 -16.25
CA GLN A 101 -9.82 -0.53 -16.19
C GLN A 101 -10.69 -0.20 -17.40
N GLN A 102 -10.43 0.92 -18.04
CA GLN A 102 -11.16 1.33 -19.25
C GLN A 102 -10.61 0.66 -20.52
N GLN A 103 -9.44 0.07 -20.43
CA GLN A 103 -8.77 -0.62 -21.53
C GLN A 103 -8.81 -2.12 -21.28
N PRO A 104 -8.77 -2.95 -22.35
CA PRO A 104 -8.70 -4.41 -22.18
C PRO A 104 -7.35 -4.88 -21.62
N LEU A 105 -6.41 -3.98 -21.40
CA LEU A 105 -5.10 -4.30 -20.85
C LEU A 105 -5.17 -4.37 -19.32
N VAL A 106 -4.68 -5.48 -18.78
CA VAL A 106 -4.48 -5.62 -17.33
C VAL A 106 -3.01 -5.34 -17.04
N LEU A 107 -2.76 -4.31 -16.22
CA LEU A 107 -1.40 -3.99 -15.79
C LEU A 107 -1.17 -4.64 -14.41
N PRO A 108 -0.27 -5.64 -14.32
CA PRO A 108 0.07 -6.22 -13.03
C PRO A 108 0.69 -5.18 -12.10
N ALA A 109 0.43 -5.30 -10.80
CA ALA A 109 1.00 -4.39 -9.81
C ALA A 109 2.53 -4.32 -9.90
N ALA A 110 3.19 -5.44 -10.26
CA ALA A 110 4.64 -5.48 -10.42
C ALA A 110 5.14 -4.52 -11.50
N LEU A 111 4.38 -4.34 -12.59
CA LEU A 111 4.76 -3.39 -13.64
C LEU A 111 4.58 -1.94 -13.17
N LEU A 112 3.58 -1.68 -12.35
CA LEU A 112 3.35 -0.34 -11.78
C LEU A 112 4.44 0.06 -10.80
N LEU A 113 5.07 -0.91 -10.14
CA LEU A 113 6.16 -0.68 -9.21
C LEU A 113 7.53 -0.61 -9.88
N LYS A 114 7.63 -1.02 -11.14
CA LYS A 114 8.91 -1.11 -11.86
C LYS A 114 9.71 0.19 -11.88
N PRO A 115 9.11 1.38 -12.08
CA PRO A 115 9.86 2.63 -12.02
C PRO A 115 10.48 2.91 -10.65
N LEU A 116 9.97 2.31 -9.59
CA LEU A 116 10.47 2.50 -8.23
C LEU A 116 11.72 1.67 -7.92
N GLU A 117 12.07 0.74 -8.80
CA GLU A 117 13.25 -0.10 -8.66
C GLU A 117 14.54 0.57 -9.17
N LYS A 118 14.41 1.65 -9.88
CA LYS A 118 15.55 2.35 -10.48
C LYS A 118 16.24 3.27 -9.50
#